data_81d5cf501919c4b8119eeaf46e7da172
#
_entry.id   81d5cf501919c4b8119eeaf46e7da172
#
_cell.length_a   1.000
_cell.length_b   1.000
_cell.length_c   1.000
_cell.angle_alpha   90.00
_cell.angle_beta   90.00
_cell.angle_gamma   90.00
#
_symmetry.space_group_name_H-M   'P 1'
#
loop_
_entity.id
_entity.type
_entity.pdbx_description
1 polymer ?
#
loop_
_entity_poly.entity_id
_entity_poly.type
_entity_poly.pdbx_seq_one_letter_code
_entity_poly.pdbx_strand_id
1 'polypeptide(L)'
;MKKQFSIINWTDAAIEGTNTFFEKDLEDVGLINGIAVGVIVKEDKISITLALDWFYEVNSYRQLATYPKSGIQKIIRKDIKSIRKSKL
;
A
#
# COMPACT_ATOMS: atom_id res chain seq x y z
N MET A 1 -19.20 -0.24 -10.09
CA MET A 1 -18.26 -0.74 -9.08
C MET A 1 -18.00 0.33 -8.03
N LYS A 2 -18.08 -0.03 -6.76
CA LYS A 2 -17.81 0.92 -5.68
C LYS A 2 -16.32 1.20 -5.58
N LYS A 3 -15.97 2.47 -5.49
CA LYS A 3 -14.61 2.88 -5.23
C LYS A 3 -14.34 2.81 -3.74
N GLN A 4 -13.21 2.23 -3.37
CA GLN A 4 -12.82 2.05 -1.98
C GLN A 4 -11.41 2.56 -1.75
N PHE A 5 -11.15 3.10 -0.56
CA PHE A 5 -9.78 3.22 -0.10
C PHE A 5 -9.46 2.06 0.84
N SER A 6 -8.18 1.80 1.02
CA SER A 6 -7.74 0.77 1.95
C SER A 6 -6.56 1.25 2.78
N ILE A 7 -6.42 0.60 3.93
CA ILE A 7 -5.25 0.70 4.78
C ILE A 7 -4.69 -0.71 4.85
N ILE A 8 -3.46 -0.91 4.42
CA ILE A 8 -2.83 -2.22 4.46
C ILE A 8 -1.62 -2.22 5.38
N ASN A 9 -1.51 -3.27 6.18
CA ASN A 9 -0.31 -3.58 6.93
C ASN A 9 0.46 -4.64 6.13
N TRP A 10 1.66 -4.31 5.70
CA TRP A 10 2.41 -5.15 4.78
C TRP A 10 3.86 -5.27 5.20
N THR A 11 4.51 -6.32 4.72
CA THR A 11 5.91 -6.61 4.99
C THR A 11 6.68 -6.57 3.69
N ASP A 12 7.78 -5.84 3.67
CA ASP A 12 8.62 -5.71 2.49
C ASP A 12 10.05 -6.12 2.80
N ALA A 13 10.79 -6.41 1.74
CA ALA A 13 12.21 -6.63 1.85
C ALA A 13 12.93 -5.31 2.13
N ALA A 14 13.83 -5.33 3.10
CA ALA A 14 14.63 -4.17 3.42
C ALA A 14 15.88 -4.14 2.55
N ILE A 15 16.22 -2.97 2.03
CA ILE A 15 17.50 -2.72 1.37
C ILE A 15 18.38 -2.00 2.36
N GLU A 16 19.38 -2.73 2.90
CA GLU A 16 20.23 -2.22 3.99
C GLU A 16 21.42 -1.41 3.49
N GLY A 17 21.56 -1.26 2.18
CA GLY A 17 22.65 -0.52 1.57
C GLY A 17 23.73 -1.40 0.99
N THR A 18 24.80 -0.77 0.50
CA THR A 18 25.89 -1.44 -0.20
C THR A 18 27.18 -1.55 0.63
N ASN A 19 27.12 -1.19 1.91
CA ASN A 19 28.27 -1.26 2.80
C ASN A 19 28.61 -2.71 3.13
N THR A 20 29.85 -2.94 3.58
CA THR A 20 30.26 -4.24 4.07
C THR A 20 29.65 -4.48 5.45
N PHE A 21 29.01 -5.65 5.61
CA PHE A 21 28.44 -6.07 6.88
C PHE A 21 29.26 -7.23 7.48
N PHE A 22 29.49 -7.17 8.78
CA PHE A 22 30.08 -8.27 9.52
C PHE A 22 28.96 -9.19 10.02
N GLU A 23 29.29 -10.46 10.27
CA GLU A 23 28.30 -11.45 10.71
C GLU A 23 27.48 -10.96 11.93
N LYS A 24 28.15 -10.31 12.88
CA LYS A 24 27.50 -9.76 14.08
C LYS A 24 26.47 -8.68 13.80
N ASP A 25 26.56 -8.03 12.64
CA ASP A 25 25.66 -6.92 12.27
C ASP A 25 24.39 -7.43 11.58
N LEU A 26 24.35 -8.70 11.22
CA LEU A 26 23.22 -9.28 10.48
C LEU A 26 21.98 -9.51 11.34
N GLU A 27 22.09 -9.47 12.66
CA GLU A 27 20.97 -9.62 13.56
C GLU A 27 19.90 -8.54 13.37
N ASP A 28 20.32 -7.35 12.97
CA ASP A 28 19.41 -6.20 12.77
C ASP A 28 18.90 -6.11 11.34
N VAL A 29 19.35 -7.00 10.46
CA VAL A 29 18.90 -7.03 9.07
C VAL A 29 17.65 -7.91 8.98
N GLY A 30 16.62 -7.41 8.32
CA GLY A 30 15.40 -8.18 8.21
C GLY A 30 14.35 -7.50 7.35
N LEU A 31 13.12 -7.95 7.51
CA LEU A 31 11.99 -7.42 6.79
C LEU A 31 11.48 -6.14 7.46
N ILE A 32 10.96 -5.24 6.65
CA ILE A 32 10.37 -3.99 7.13
C ILE A 32 8.85 -4.11 7.07
N ASN A 33 8.18 -3.80 8.17
CA ASN A 33 6.72 -3.70 8.21
C ASN A 33 6.32 -2.25 8.00
N GLY A 34 5.28 -2.05 7.20
CA GLY A 34 4.80 -0.72 6.89
C GLY A 34 3.29 -0.66 6.77
N ILE A 35 2.80 0.56 6.80
CA ILE A 35 1.39 0.86 6.57
C ILE A 35 1.30 1.64 5.27
N ALA A 36 0.45 1.17 4.35
CA ALA A 36 0.14 1.89 3.12
C ALA A 36 -1.34 2.23 3.09
N VAL A 37 -1.64 3.43 2.62
CA VAL A 37 -3.01 3.93 2.51
C VAL A 37 -3.22 4.45 1.10
N GLY A 38 -4.35 4.11 0.51
CA GLY A 38 -4.67 4.63 -0.81
C GLY A 38 -5.99 4.12 -1.35
N VAL A 39 -6.36 4.68 -2.51
CA VAL A 39 -7.56 4.27 -3.23
C VAL A 39 -7.26 3.00 -4.01
N ILE A 40 -8.11 2.00 -3.89
CA ILE A 40 -7.95 0.75 -4.61
C ILE A 40 -8.27 0.99 -6.09
N VAL A 41 -7.27 0.82 -6.94
CA VAL A 41 -7.38 1.03 -8.39
C VAL A 41 -7.57 -0.28 -9.12
N LYS A 42 -6.86 -1.30 -8.69
CA LYS A 42 -6.86 -2.61 -9.31
C LYS A 42 -6.55 -3.67 -8.25
N GLU A 43 -7.19 -4.81 -8.37
CA GLU A 43 -6.96 -5.92 -7.46
C GLU A 43 -7.21 -7.22 -8.18
N ASP A 44 -6.34 -8.20 -7.97
CA ASP A 44 -6.52 -9.56 -8.44
C ASP A 44 -6.15 -10.53 -7.31
N LYS A 45 -5.96 -11.83 -7.64
CA LYS A 45 -5.67 -12.86 -6.64
C LYS A 45 -4.32 -12.68 -5.97
N ILE A 46 -3.35 -12.04 -6.65
CA ILE A 46 -1.97 -11.99 -6.20
C ILE A 46 -1.51 -10.59 -5.83
N SER A 47 -2.23 -9.55 -6.24
CA SER A 47 -1.78 -8.18 -6.00
C SER A 47 -2.94 -7.22 -5.79
N ILE A 48 -2.61 -6.08 -5.18
CA ILE A 48 -3.52 -4.95 -5.05
C ILE A 48 -2.73 -3.68 -5.38
N THR A 49 -3.32 -2.82 -6.20
CA THR A 49 -2.73 -1.53 -6.58
C THR A 49 -3.51 -0.40 -5.94
N LEU A 50 -2.78 0.44 -5.23
CA LEU A 50 -3.33 1.62 -4.57
C LEU A 50 -2.82 2.88 -5.25
N ALA A 51 -3.67 3.91 -5.31
CA ALA A 51 -3.31 5.24 -5.73
C ALA A 51 -3.35 6.19 -4.55
N LEU A 52 -2.39 7.10 -4.47
CA LEU A 52 -2.39 8.13 -3.44
C LEU A 52 -3.48 9.17 -3.72
N ASP A 53 -3.70 9.49 -4.98
CA ASP A 53 -4.71 10.47 -5.39
C ASP A 53 -5.68 9.86 -6.40
N TRP A 54 -6.93 10.20 -6.27
CA TRP A 54 -7.98 9.91 -7.24
C TRP A 54 -8.73 11.18 -7.59
N PHE A 55 -8.60 11.61 -8.83
CA PHE A 55 -9.31 12.77 -9.36
C PHE A 55 -10.62 12.27 -9.96
N TYR A 56 -11.67 12.22 -9.15
CA TYR A 56 -12.90 11.53 -9.50
C TYR A 56 -13.66 12.19 -10.65
N GLU A 57 -13.52 13.49 -10.86
CA GLU A 57 -14.22 14.19 -11.94
C GLU A 57 -13.75 13.76 -13.32
N VAL A 58 -12.47 13.40 -13.45
CA VAL A 58 -11.88 12.93 -14.70
C VAL A 58 -11.47 11.48 -14.64
N ASN A 59 -11.76 10.82 -13.53
CA ASN A 59 -11.45 9.41 -13.25
C ASN A 59 -10.00 9.06 -13.56
N SER A 60 -9.09 9.82 -13.01
CA SER A 60 -7.66 9.59 -13.16
C SER A 60 -6.99 9.42 -11.79
N TYR A 61 -5.81 8.81 -11.79
CA TYR A 61 -5.09 8.46 -10.57
C TYR A 61 -3.65 8.94 -10.66
N ARG A 62 -3.06 9.16 -9.50
CA ARG A 62 -1.67 9.57 -9.41
C ARG A 62 -0.96 8.80 -8.27
N GLN A 63 0.31 8.51 -8.49
CA GLN A 63 1.18 7.84 -7.52
C GLN A 63 0.67 6.44 -7.18
N LEU A 64 0.78 5.55 -8.14
CA LEU A 64 0.35 4.17 -7.98
C LEU A 64 1.46 3.33 -7.32
N ALA A 65 1.04 2.40 -6.46
CA ALA A 65 1.92 1.39 -5.91
C ALA A 65 1.19 0.06 -5.88
N THR A 66 1.88 -1.00 -6.30
CA THR A 66 1.31 -2.35 -6.33
C THR A 66 1.98 -3.20 -5.27
N TYR A 67 1.18 -3.86 -4.46
CA TYR A 67 1.63 -4.69 -3.35
C TYR A 67 1.26 -6.14 -3.60
N PRO A 68 2.21 -7.08 -3.40
CA PRO A 68 1.87 -8.50 -3.47
C PRO A 68 1.02 -8.89 -2.27
N LYS A 69 -0.07 -9.61 -2.51
CA LYS A 69 -0.95 -10.03 -1.41
C LYS A 69 -0.26 -10.95 -0.42
N SER A 70 0.74 -11.70 -0.86
CA SER A 70 1.53 -12.56 0.02
C SER A 70 2.26 -11.78 1.12
N GLY A 71 2.53 -10.49 0.91
CA GLY A 71 3.16 -9.64 1.91
C GLY A 71 2.20 -8.82 2.74
N ILE A 72 0.89 -8.93 2.49
CA ILE A 72 -0.12 -8.18 3.22
C ILE A 72 -0.60 -9.01 4.42
N GLN A 73 -0.46 -8.45 5.62
CA GLN A 73 -0.86 -9.10 6.86
C GLN A 73 -2.29 -8.75 7.25
N LYS A 74 -2.72 -7.52 6.94
CA LYS A 74 -4.06 -7.04 7.27
C LYS A 74 -4.48 -5.97 6.29
N ILE A 75 -5.76 -5.96 5.94
CA ILE A 75 -6.33 -4.94 5.06
C ILE A 75 -7.65 -4.45 5.65
N ILE A 76 -7.83 -3.14 5.65
CA ILE A 76 -9.07 -2.48 6.01
C ILE A 76 -9.57 -1.76 4.78
N ARG A 77 -10.83 -1.93 4.44
CA ARG A 77 -11.46 -1.32 3.26
C ARG A 77 -12.61 -0.42 3.68
N LYS A 78 -12.74 0.72 3.02
CA LYS A 78 -13.83 1.66 3.24
C LYS A 78 -14.35 2.21 1.92
N ASP A 79 -15.66 2.37 1.81
CA ASP A 79 -16.26 3.03 0.66
C ASP A 79 -15.99 4.54 0.70
N ILE A 80 -15.53 5.07 -0.43
CA ILE A 80 -15.22 6.50 -0.54
C ILE A 80 -16.49 7.34 -0.67
N LYS A 81 -17.59 6.74 -1.07
CA LYS A 81 -18.86 7.44 -1.28
C LYS A 81 -19.24 8.36 -0.12
N SER A 82 -19.06 7.88 1.12
CA SER A 82 -19.38 8.69 2.32
C SER A 82 -18.46 9.88 2.47
N ILE A 83 -17.21 9.76 2.04
CA ILE A 83 -16.22 10.85 2.12
C ILE A 83 -16.53 11.92 1.10
N ARG A 84 -16.91 11.55 -0.13
CA ARG A 84 -17.24 12.49 -1.20
C ARG A 84 -18.42 13.38 -0.86
N LYS A 85 -19.34 12.89 -0.02
CA LYS A 85 -20.54 13.63 0.39
C LYS A 85 -20.30 14.57 1.56
N SER A 86 -19.15 14.44 2.22
CA SER A 86 -18.81 15.28 3.36
C SER A 86 -18.40 16.68 2.87
N LYS A 87 -18.86 17.69 3.59
CA LYS A 87 -18.42 19.08 3.37
C LYS A 87 -17.42 19.42 4.47
N LEU A 88 -16.33 19.99 4.06
CA LEU A 88 -15.30 20.47 4.98
C LEU A 88 -15.61 21.89 5.46
#